data_3cb69a7a075a5301bc7825f1d38b0cc5
#
_entry.id   3cb69a7a075a5301bc7825f1d38b0cc5
#
_cell.length_a   1.000
_cell.length_b   1.000
_cell.length_c   1.000
_cell.angle_alpha   90.00
_cell.angle_beta   90.00
_cell.angle_gamma   90.00
#
_symmetry.space_group_name_H-M   'P 1'
#
loop_
_entity.id
_entity.type
_entity.pdbx_description
1 polymer ?
#
loop_
_entity_poly.entity_id
_entity_poly.type
_entity_poly.pdbx_seq_one_letter_code
_entity_poly.pdbx_strand_id
1 'polypeptide(L)'
;VLLVPQRSRTASRKQVDIKKKYLFYHSYREWNGVPIMAANMDTTGTFAMADVMAKIGHVCCLHKHYELRDLVSYYTERNLSVLQYVWYSMGMKATEFVKLKQFYTDSGLQPNICIDVANGYSEGFVDFCRMVRKDFKKSIIMAGNVATPEMVQELILHGGVDIVKVGIGPGSACTTRLKTGVGYPQLSAIDECVHAAHGLKSQDKRHGLVCGDGGCRLPADVVKGFAAGADFMMLGGMLAGTDECDGEIVNGKMEFYGMASESAMDRHNVPHREYRGVEGKTVSVPYKGP
;
A
#
# COMPACT_ATOMS: atom_id res chain seq x y z
N VAL A 1 -11.43 -20.39 -4.21
CA VAL A 1 -10.10 -21.01 -4.31
C VAL A 1 -9.65 -21.45 -2.91
N LEU A 2 -9.06 -22.65 -2.82
CA LEU A 2 -8.48 -23.20 -1.60
C LEU A 2 -7.02 -23.60 -1.86
N LEU A 3 -6.18 -23.51 -0.82
CA LEU A 3 -4.83 -24.05 -0.86
C LEU A 3 -4.83 -25.54 -0.59
N VAL A 4 -4.19 -26.29 -1.47
CA VAL A 4 -4.06 -27.75 -1.28
C VAL A 4 -3.01 -28.02 -0.20
N PRO A 5 -3.32 -28.82 0.83
CA PRO A 5 -2.36 -29.15 1.86
C PRO A 5 -1.10 -29.82 1.28
N GLN A 6 0.06 -29.43 1.78
CA GLN A 6 1.35 -29.97 1.35
C GLN A 6 2.07 -30.61 2.53
N ARG A 7 2.97 -31.56 2.24
CA ARG A 7 3.85 -32.13 3.26
C ARG A 7 4.71 -31.04 3.89
N SER A 8 4.74 -31.01 5.22
CA SER A 8 5.56 -30.05 5.97
C SER A 8 6.55 -30.76 6.87
N ARG A 9 7.73 -30.17 7.00
CA ARG A 9 8.73 -30.59 8.00
C ARG A 9 8.59 -29.81 9.31
N THR A 10 7.70 -28.81 9.35
CA THR A 10 7.44 -27.98 10.52
C THR A 10 6.53 -28.71 11.49
N ALA A 11 7.05 -29.05 12.66
CA ALA A 11 6.31 -29.79 13.68
C ALA A 11 5.37 -28.89 14.51
N SER A 12 5.64 -27.59 14.61
CA SER A 12 4.86 -26.66 15.44
C SER A 12 4.82 -25.27 14.82
N ARG A 13 3.67 -24.58 14.97
CA ARG A 13 3.51 -23.16 14.60
C ARG A 13 4.56 -22.25 15.28
N LYS A 14 5.03 -22.60 16.46
CA LYS A 14 6.07 -21.86 17.20
C LYS A 14 7.42 -21.81 16.48
N GLN A 15 7.64 -22.72 15.52
CA GLN A 15 8.88 -22.77 14.71
C GLN A 15 8.82 -21.87 13.46
N VAL A 16 7.66 -21.28 13.18
CA VAL A 16 7.46 -20.48 11.98
C VAL A 16 7.83 -19.03 12.28
N ASP A 17 8.84 -18.51 11.57
CA ASP A 17 9.13 -17.07 11.49
C ASP A 17 8.42 -16.49 10.27
N ILE A 18 7.53 -15.55 10.48
CA ILE A 18 6.79 -14.85 9.41
C ILE A 18 7.50 -13.58 8.92
N LYS A 19 8.62 -13.21 9.56
CA LYS A 19 9.44 -12.08 9.10
C LYS A 19 10.14 -12.44 7.78
N LYS A 20 10.25 -11.44 6.92
CA LYS A 20 10.97 -11.53 5.65
C LYS A 20 12.07 -10.50 5.62
N LYS A 21 13.17 -10.86 4.95
CA LYS A 21 14.26 -9.93 4.61
C LYS A 21 14.24 -9.71 3.11
N TYR A 22 14.21 -8.45 2.71
CA TYR A 22 14.32 -8.04 1.31
C TYR A 22 15.51 -7.11 1.12
N LEU A 23 16.23 -7.31 0.04
CA LEU A 23 17.19 -6.36 -0.51
C LEU A 23 16.58 -5.80 -1.79
N PHE A 24 16.21 -4.53 -1.78
CA PHE A 24 15.58 -3.87 -2.91
C PHE A 24 16.63 -3.50 -3.98
N TYR A 25 16.28 -3.79 -5.24
CA TYR A 25 17.22 -3.65 -6.35
C TYR A 25 17.53 -2.18 -6.69
N HIS A 26 16.52 -1.32 -6.73
CA HIS A 26 16.68 0.07 -7.15
C HIS A 26 17.17 0.99 -6.02
N SER A 27 16.70 0.79 -4.80
CA SER A 27 17.08 1.59 -3.64
C SER A 27 18.35 1.08 -2.93
N TYR A 28 18.76 -0.14 -3.19
CA TYR A 28 19.83 -0.84 -2.47
C TYR A 28 19.62 -0.88 -0.95
N ARG A 29 18.36 -0.79 -0.52
CA ARG A 29 17.98 -0.82 0.89
C ARG A 29 17.62 -2.24 1.31
N GLU A 30 18.05 -2.60 2.50
CA GLU A 30 17.53 -3.77 3.20
C GLU A 30 16.31 -3.39 4.03
N TRP A 31 15.35 -4.29 4.10
CA TRP A 31 14.19 -4.22 4.96
C TRP A 31 13.96 -5.58 5.60
N ASN A 32 13.54 -5.57 6.89
CA ASN A 32 13.23 -6.78 7.63
C ASN A 32 11.97 -6.55 8.48
N GLY A 33 10.97 -7.40 8.30
CA GLY A 33 9.72 -7.28 9.03
C GLY A 33 8.69 -8.28 8.55
N VAL A 34 7.47 -8.17 9.07
CA VAL A 34 6.33 -8.92 8.58
C VAL A 34 5.71 -8.17 7.40
N PRO A 35 5.59 -8.77 6.22
CA PRO A 35 5.24 -8.06 4.99
C PRO A 35 3.72 -7.81 4.85
N ILE A 36 3.11 -7.30 5.91
CA ILE A 36 1.73 -6.84 5.97
C ILE A 36 1.74 -5.32 6.10
N MET A 37 0.90 -4.65 5.34
CA MET A 37 0.81 -3.20 5.28
C MET A 37 -0.58 -2.70 5.62
N ALA A 38 -0.71 -1.69 6.48
CA ALA A 38 -1.93 -0.91 6.57
C ALA A 38 -2.07 0.01 5.35
N ALA A 39 -3.25 0.03 4.76
CA ALA A 39 -3.54 0.80 3.55
C ALA A 39 -3.50 2.31 3.82
N ASN A 40 -3.04 3.06 2.83
CA ASN A 40 -2.92 4.52 2.84
C ASN A 40 -4.28 5.25 2.71
N MET A 41 -5.28 4.73 3.40
CA MET A 41 -6.61 5.34 3.51
C MET A 41 -6.64 6.26 4.74
N ASP A 42 -7.39 7.34 4.68
CA ASP A 42 -7.49 8.30 5.79
C ASP A 42 -8.12 7.71 7.07
N THR A 43 -8.83 6.58 6.93
CA THR A 43 -9.37 5.83 8.06
C THR A 43 -8.36 4.87 8.69
N THR A 44 -7.41 4.32 7.94
CA THR A 44 -6.49 3.26 8.40
C THR A 44 -5.02 3.65 8.33
N GLY A 45 -4.63 4.57 7.44
CA GLY A 45 -3.25 5.04 7.29
C GLY A 45 -2.90 6.18 8.23
N THR A 46 -3.18 6.02 9.52
CA THR A 46 -3.03 7.04 10.57
C THR A 46 -1.68 6.96 11.28
N PHE A 47 -1.31 8.01 12.00
CA PHE A 47 -0.12 8.00 12.88
C PHE A 47 -0.25 6.97 14.00
N ALA A 48 -1.45 6.82 14.57
CA ALA A 48 -1.71 5.82 15.62
C ALA A 48 -1.51 4.39 15.07
N MET A 49 -2.07 4.10 13.91
CA MET A 49 -1.86 2.82 13.22
C MET A 49 -0.38 2.59 12.91
N ALA A 50 0.34 3.61 12.45
CA ALA A 50 1.75 3.48 12.13
C ALA A 50 2.60 3.15 13.36
N ASP A 51 2.32 3.75 14.52
CA ASP A 51 3.02 3.47 15.76
C ASP A 51 2.79 2.02 16.26
N VAL A 52 1.57 1.50 16.14
CA VAL A 52 1.26 0.12 16.54
C VAL A 52 1.82 -0.89 15.55
N MET A 53 1.63 -0.67 14.25
CA MET A 53 2.15 -1.54 13.20
C MET A 53 3.69 -1.66 13.28
N ALA A 54 4.40 -0.54 13.51
CA ALA A 54 5.86 -0.56 13.63
C ALA A 54 6.35 -1.37 14.85
N LYS A 55 5.65 -1.31 15.99
CA LYS A 55 6.00 -2.10 17.19
C LYS A 55 6.02 -3.60 16.93
N ILE A 56 5.16 -4.09 16.06
CA ILE A 56 5.05 -5.50 15.69
C ILE A 56 5.75 -5.85 14.37
N GLY A 57 6.50 -4.90 13.80
CA GLY A 57 7.31 -5.09 12.59
C GLY A 57 6.49 -5.15 11.30
N HIS A 58 5.30 -4.53 11.28
CA HIS A 58 4.43 -4.38 10.13
C HIS A 58 4.54 -2.97 9.55
N VAL A 59 4.15 -2.78 8.30
CA VAL A 59 4.20 -1.49 7.62
C VAL A 59 2.87 -0.75 7.75
N CYS A 60 2.94 0.57 7.89
CA CYS A 60 1.80 1.45 7.68
C CYS A 60 2.13 2.47 6.58
N CYS A 61 1.31 2.52 5.54
CA CYS A 61 1.34 3.59 4.57
C CYS A 61 0.44 4.72 5.07
N LEU A 62 1.03 5.85 5.45
CA LEU A 62 0.27 7.02 5.90
C LEU A 62 -0.59 7.55 4.76
N HIS A 63 -1.78 8.04 5.06
CA HIS A 63 -2.59 8.71 4.04
C HIS A 63 -1.97 10.05 3.61
N LYS A 64 -2.19 10.46 2.36
CA LYS A 64 -1.57 11.65 1.76
C LYS A 64 -2.10 13.00 2.25
N HIS A 65 -3.18 12.99 3.02
CA HIS A 65 -3.91 14.20 3.42
C HIS A 65 -3.36 14.89 4.67
N TYR A 66 -2.37 14.29 5.36
CA TYR A 66 -1.69 14.98 6.46
C TYR A 66 -1.02 16.27 6.00
N GLU A 67 -1.06 17.29 6.83
CA GLU A 67 -0.32 18.53 6.58
C GLU A 67 1.20 18.30 6.66
N LEU A 68 1.96 19.10 5.91
CA LEU A 68 3.42 18.97 5.87
C LEU A 68 4.05 19.07 7.25
N ARG A 69 3.59 20.04 8.04
CA ARG A 69 4.08 20.27 9.41
C ARG A 69 3.91 19.04 10.29
N ASP A 70 2.75 18.41 10.22
CA ASP A 70 2.43 17.24 11.04
C ASP A 70 3.27 16.02 10.64
N LEU A 71 3.50 15.84 9.31
CA LEU A 71 4.41 14.80 8.80
C LEU A 71 5.84 15.04 9.26
N VAL A 72 6.37 16.27 9.17
CA VAL A 72 7.72 16.60 9.62
C VAL A 72 7.88 16.33 11.11
N SER A 73 6.95 16.81 11.95
CA SER A 73 6.95 16.57 13.39
C SER A 73 6.93 15.07 13.69
N TYR A 74 5.99 14.34 13.09
CA TYR A 74 5.85 12.89 13.30
C TYR A 74 7.14 12.13 12.97
N TYR A 75 7.79 12.42 11.84
CA TYR A 75 9.00 11.71 11.42
C TYR A 75 10.24 12.11 12.23
N THR A 76 10.39 13.38 12.60
CA THR A 76 11.56 13.86 13.35
C THR A 76 11.56 13.42 14.82
N GLU A 77 10.40 13.13 15.39
CA GLU A 77 10.25 12.64 16.76
C GLU A 77 10.50 11.13 16.92
N ARG A 78 10.68 10.40 15.82
CA ARG A 78 10.78 8.93 15.84
C ARG A 78 12.13 8.42 15.37
N ASN A 79 12.53 7.28 15.93
CA ASN A 79 13.78 6.60 15.56
C ASN A 79 13.68 5.94 14.18
N LEU A 80 14.79 5.83 13.47
CA LEU A 80 14.90 5.17 12.17
C LEU A 80 14.43 3.70 12.21
N SER A 81 14.56 3.02 13.35
CA SER A 81 14.05 1.65 13.53
C SER A 81 12.52 1.56 13.44
N VAL A 82 11.80 2.64 13.77
CA VAL A 82 10.35 2.76 13.61
C VAL A 82 10.03 3.21 12.18
N LEU A 83 10.75 4.23 11.69
CA LEU A 83 10.49 4.85 10.40
C LEU A 83 10.66 3.92 9.20
N GLN A 84 11.41 2.83 9.32
CA GLN A 84 11.47 1.81 8.26
C GLN A 84 10.11 1.16 7.96
N TYR A 85 9.17 1.22 8.92
CA TYR A 85 7.81 0.68 8.79
C TYR A 85 6.76 1.75 8.46
N VAL A 86 7.16 3.03 8.44
CA VAL A 86 6.25 4.15 8.16
C VAL A 86 6.53 4.71 6.77
N TRP A 87 5.54 4.64 5.90
CA TRP A 87 5.71 5.03 4.50
C TRP A 87 4.88 6.27 4.17
N TYR A 88 5.54 7.22 3.53
CA TYR A 88 4.93 8.45 3.03
C TYR A 88 4.12 8.16 1.77
N SER A 89 2.85 8.55 1.73
CA SER A 89 2.02 8.34 0.53
C SER A 89 1.77 9.64 -0.23
N MET A 90 1.73 9.52 -1.55
CA MET A 90 1.41 10.60 -2.48
C MET A 90 0.75 10.06 -3.74
N GLY A 91 0.07 10.91 -4.50
CA GLY A 91 -0.34 10.63 -5.88
C GLY A 91 0.71 11.13 -6.88
N MET A 92 0.28 11.48 -8.09
CA MET A 92 1.16 11.99 -9.15
C MET A 92 1.00 13.49 -9.47
N LYS A 93 0.35 14.26 -8.60
CA LYS A 93 0.24 15.70 -8.80
C LYS A 93 1.57 16.40 -8.51
N ALA A 94 1.90 17.41 -9.32
CA ALA A 94 3.11 18.21 -9.11
C ALA A 94 3.18 18.81 -7.70
N THR A 95 2.05 19.24 -7.15
CA THR A 95 1.96 19.79 -5.79
C THR A 95 2.31 18.78 -4.72
N GLU A 96 1.94 17.50 -4.90
CA GLU A 96 2.26 16.41 -3.96
C GLU A 96 3.77 16.07 -4.01
N PHE A 97 4.38 16.15 -5.18
CA PHE A 97 5.82 15.99 -5.33
C PHE A 97 6.61 17.16 -4.72
N VAL A 98 6.14 18.40 -4.90
CA VAL A 98 6.71 19.57 -4.22
C VAL A 98 6.63 19.40 -2.70
N LYS A 99 5.49 18.94 -2.18
CA LYS A 99 5.30 18.67 -0.75
C LYS A 99 6.30 17.62 -0.24
N LEU A 100 6.56 16.53 -0.99
CA LEU A 100 7.56 15.53 -0.64
C LEU A 100 8.98 16.11 -0.60
N LYS A 101 9.35 16.97 -1.56
CA LYS A 101 10.65 17.64 -1.56
C LYS A 101 10.80 18.58 -0.36
N GLN A 102 9.75 19.34 -0.05
CA GLN A 102 9.75 20.22 1.11
C GLN A 102 9.85 19.40 2.41
N PHE A 103 9.13 18.28 2.51
CA PHE A 103 9.28 17.34 3.63
C PHE A 103 10.73 16.89 3.82
N TYR A 104 11.42 16.52 2.74
CA TYR A 104 12.84 16.15 2.81
C TYR A 104 13.73 17.32 3.25
N THR A 105 13.47 18.52 2.76
CA THR A 105 14.21 19.73 3.15
C THR A 105 14.04 20.03 4.64
N ASP A 106 12.81 19.95 5.16
CA ASP A 106 12.48 20.34 6.52
C ASP A 106 12.87 19.28 7.56
N SER A 107 12.76 17.99 7.20
CA SER A 107 13.07 16.88 8.11
C SER A 107 14.50 16.33 7.99
N GLY A 108 15.16 16.51 6.85
CA GLY A 108 16.43 15.85 6.52
C GLY A 108 16.29 14.34 6.26
N LEU A 109 15.08 13.79 6.23
CA LEU A 109 14.82 12.36 6.14
C LEU A 109 14.30 11.94 4.77
N GLN A 110 14.88 10.90 4.19
CA GLN A 110 14.33 10.24 2.99
C GLN A 110 13.36 9.13 3.42
N PRO A 111 12.02 9.34 3.29
CA PRO A 111 11.04 8.34 3.67
C PRO A 111 10.99 7.20 2.65
N ASN A 112 10.45 6.06 3.04
CA ASN A 112 9.92 5.10 2.07
C ASN A 112 8.64 5.68 1.47
N ILE A 113 8.40 5.46 0.18
CA ILE A 113 7.37 6.20 -0.57
C ILE A 113 6.36 5.23 -1.17
N CYS A 114 5.06 5.54 -0.99
CA CYS A 114 3.96 4.90 -1.68
C CYS A 114 3.35 5.89 -2.68
N ILE A 115 3.54 5.65 -3.98
CA ILE A 115 2.91 6.44 -5.05
C ILE A 115 1.61 5.73 -5.42
N ASP A 116 0.48 6.32 -5.02
CA ASP A 116 -0.84 5.71 -5.12
C ASP A 116 -1.75 6.51 -6.06
N VAL A 117 -2.14 5.88 -7.16
CA VAL A 117 -3.09 6.42 -8.14
C VAL A 117 -4.20 5.42 -8.43
N ALA A 118 -5.40 5.92 -8.74
CA ALA A 118 -6.54 5.07 -9.08
C ALA A 118 -6.32 4.28 -10.37
N ASN A 119 -5.52 4.82 -11.30
CA ASN A 119 -5.21 4.23 -12.59
C ASN A 119 -3.72 4.37 -12.91
N GLY A 120 -2.95 3.31 -12.64
CA GLY A 120 -1.53 3.23 -12.97
C GLY A 120 -1.21 3.05 -14.46
N TYR A 121 -2.23 2.99 -15.31
CA TYR A 121 -2.10 2.91 -16.77
C TYR A 121 -2.13 4.29 -17.44
N SER A 122 -2.24 5.37 -16.67
CA SER A 122 -2.23 6.71 -17.25
C SER A 122 -0.87 7.02 -17.87
N GLU A 123 -0.90 7.70 -19.01
CA GLU A 123 0.31 8.20 -19.66
C GLU A 123 1.10 9.09 -18.68
N GLY A 124 2.40 8.94 -18.67
CA GLY A 124 3.29 9.67 -17.77
C GLY A 124 3.42 9.11 -16.34
N PHE A 125 2.65 8.07 -15.94
CA PHE A 125 2.80 7.52 -14.60
C PHE A 125 4.18 6.85 -14.38
N VAL A 126 4.68 6.11 -15.35
CA VAL A 126 6.01 5.49 -15.31
C VAL A 126 7.09 6.58 -15.26
N ASP A 127 6.96 7.65 -16.06
CA ASP A 127 7.88 8.78 -16.06
C ASP A 127 7.88 9.53 -14.73
N PHE A 128 6.72 9.67 -14.12
CA PHE A 128 6.59 10.24 -12.79
C PHE A 128 7.32 9.40 -11.73
N CYS A 129 7.15 8.09 -11.74
CA CYS A 129 7.88 7.18 -10.84
C CYS A 129 9.40 7.31 -11.03
N ARG A 130 9.87 7.37 -12.29
CA ARG A 130 11.28 7.59 -12.64
C ARG A 130 11.81 8.92 -12.10
N MET A 131 11.01 9.99 -12.20
CA MET A 131 11.34 11.29 -11.65
C MET A 131 11.49 11.25 -10.12
N VAL A 132 10.56 10.59 -9.42
CA VAL A 132 10.65 10.41 -7.97
C VAL A 132 11.90 9.59 -7.61
N ARG A 133 12.18 8.50 -8.32
CA ARG A 133 13.38 7.68 -8.11
C ARG A 133 14.67 8.48 -8.29
N LYS A 134 14.73 9.36 -9.28
CA LYS A 134 15.91 10.20 -9.54
C LYS A 134 16.26 11.09 -8.34
N ASP A 135 15.24 11.66 -7.68
CA ASP A 135 15.44 12.59 -6.56
C ASP A 135 15.57 11.82 -5.22
N PHE A 136 14.90 10.67 -5.09
CA PHE A 136 14.87 9.85 -3.86
C PHE A 136 15.52 8.49 -4.07
N LYS A 137 16.81 8.49 -4.40
CA LYS A 137 17.56 7.28 -4.80
C LYS A 137 17.60 6.18 -3.75
N LYS A 138 17.56 6.54 -2.46
CA LYS A 138 17.65 5.60 -1.34
C LYS A 138 16.29 5.25 -0.73
N SER A 139 15.20 5.84 -1.19
CA SER A 139 13.86 5.48 -0.73
C SER A 139 13.42 4.15 -1.35
N ILE A 140 12.82 3.27 -0.57
CA ILE A 140 12.04 2.17 -1.13
C ILE A 140 10.80 2.80 -1.74
N ILE A 141 10.54 2.55 -3.02
CA ILE A 141 9.38 3.10 -3.73
C ILE A 141 8.43 1.97 -4.08
N MET A 142 7.20 2.07 -3.59
CA MET A 142 6.06 1.29 -4.03
C MET A 142 5.17 2.16 -4.90
N ALA A 143 4.69 1.64 -6.03
CA ALA A 143 3.82 2.39 -6.93
C ALA A 143 2.72 1.52 -7.55
N GLY A 144 1.57 2.09 -7.80
CA GLY A 144 0.39 1.48 -8.42
C GLY A 144 -0.84 2.41 -8.33
N ASN A 145 -2.05 1.91 -8.73
CA ASN A 145 -2.34 0.48 -8.86
C ASN A 145 -2.38 0.04 -10.32
N VAL A 146 -1.89 -1.15 -10.51
CA VAL A 146 -1.96 -1.88 -11.77
C VAL A 146 -2.50 -3.29 -11.53
N ALA A 147 -2.78 -4.05 -12.59
CA ALA A 147 -3.31 -5.41 -12.49
C ALA A 147 -2.79 -6.35 -13.59
N THR A 148 -1.83 -5.92 -14.40
CA THR A 148 -1.31 -6.71 -15.53
C THR A 148 0.20 -6.85 -15.50
N PRO A 149 0.74 -7.98 -16.01
CA PRO A 149 2.18 -8.25 -16.08
C PRO A 149 2.99 -7.17 -16.79
N GLU A 150 2.48 -6.64 -17.90
CA GLU A 150 3.16 -5.64 -18.72
C GLU A 150 3.42 -4.36 -17.93
N MET A 151 2.42 -3.86 -17.19
CA MET A 151 2.58 -2.65 -16.39
C MET A 151 3.47 -2.87 -15.17
N VAL A 152 3.49 -4.10 -14.63
CA VAL A 152 4.46 -4.46 -13.58
C VAL A 152 5.89 -4.35 -14.12
N GLN A 153 6.16 -4.87 -15.31
CA GLN A 153 7.48 -4.79 -15.95
C GLN A 153 7.85 -3.34 -16.25
N GLU A 154 6.93 -2.54 -16.80
CA GLU A 154 7.16 -1.12 -17.09
C GLU A 154 7.54 -0.32 -15.82
N LEU A 155 6.81 -0.49 -14.72
CA LEU A 155 7.10 0.19 -13.47
C LEU A 155 8.45 -0.21 -12.86
N ILE A 156 8.81 -1.50 -12.93
CA ILE A 156 10.09 -1.98 -12.42
C ILE A 156 11.23 -1.50 -13.30
N LEU A 157 11.18 -1.77 -14.62
CA LEU A 157 12.32 -1.55 -15.52
C LEU A 157 12.51 -0.07 -15.87
N HIS A 158 11.42 0.65 -16.07
CA HIS A 158 11.48 2.03 -16.56
C HIS A 158 11.08 3.06 -15.51
N GLY A 159 10.23 2.69 -14.54
CA GLY A 159 9.85 3.55 -13.42
C GLY A 159 10.84 3.54 -12.25
N GLY A 160 11.69 2.51 -12.14
CA GLY A 160 12.63 2.34 -11.01
C GLY A 160 11.90 2.02 -9.69
N VAL A 161 10.76 1.33 -9.76
CA VAL A 161 9.91 0.98 -8.62
C VAL A 161 10.42 -0.30 -7.98
N ASP A 162 10.53 -0.31 -6.65
CA ASP A 162 10.97 -1.50 -5.89
C ASP A 162 9.81 -2.47 -5.65
N ILE A 163 8.59 -1.95 -5.43
CA ILE A 163 7.39 -2.77 -5.16
C ILE A 163 6.25 -2.26 -6.04
N VAL A 164 5.64 -3.14 -6.81
CA VAL A 164 4.45 -2.79 -7.59
C VAL A 164 3.19 -3.12 -6.80
N LYS A 165 2.31 -2.13 -6.64
CA LYS A 165 1.03 -2.25 -5.95
C LYS A 165 -0.03 -2.74 -6.93
N VAL A 166 -0.50 -3.99 -6.72
CA VAL A 166 -1.38 -4.73 -7.64
C VAL A 166 -2.79 -4.85 -7.07
N GLY A 167 -3.76 -4.33 -7.81
CA GLY A 167 -5.18 -4.43 -7.47
C GLY A 167 -6.00 -3.29 -8.05
N ILE A 168 -6.94 -3.62 -8.94
CA ILE A 168 -7.94 -2.69 -9.49
C ILE A 168 -9.32 -3.15 -9.04
N GLY A 169 -9.92 -2.38 -8.12
CA GLY A 169 -11.28 -2.59 -7.65
C GLY A 169 -11.54 -3.77 -6.70
N PRO A 170 -10.55 -4.42 -6.04
CA PRO A 170 -10.83 -5.56 -5.16
C PRO A 170 -11.29 -5.15 -3.76
N GLY A 171 -11.09 -3.90 -3.35
CA GLY A 171 -11.39 -3.40 -2.01
C GLY A 171 -12.85 -3.57 -1.61
N SER A 172 -13.13 -3.86 -0.33
CA SER A 172 -14.49 -4.08 0.18
C SER A 172 -15.39 -2.85 0.09
N ALA A 173 -14.80 -1.65 0.15
CA ALA A 173 -15.48 -0.36 -0.02
C ALA A 173 -15.37 0.20 -1.46
N CYS A 174 -14.73 -0.54 -2.39
CA CYS A 174 -14.58 -0.14 -3.78
C CYS A 174 -15.77 -0.59 -4.62
N THR A 175 -16.25 0.29 -5.51
CA THR A 175 -17.34 0.00 -6.46
C THR A 175 -16.91 0.13 -7.92
N THR A 176 -15.62 0.35 -8.20
CA THR A 176 -15.08 0.50 -9.55
C THR A 176 -15.54 -0.61 -10.48
N ARG A 177 -15.39 -1.86 -10.07
CA ARG A 177 -15.80 -3.02 -10.91
C ARG A 177 -17.28 -3.04 -11.27
N LEU A 178 -18.14 -2.57 -10.34
CA LEU A 178 -19.58 -2.54 -10.57
C LEU A 178 -20.00 -1.36 -11.44
N LYS A 179 -19.30 -0.22 -11.31
CA LYS A 179 -19.67 1.02 -12.00
C LYS A 179 -19.05 1.15 -13.39
N THR A 180 -17.82 0.69 -13.53
CA THR A 180 -17.05 0.87 -14.77
C THR A 180 -16.84 -0.41 -15.58
N GLY A 181 -17.07 -1.58 -14.95
CA GLY A 181 -16.71 -2.88 -15.55
C GLY A 181 -15.20 -3.15 -15.59
N VAL A 182 -14.37 -2.22 -15.07
CA VAL A 182 -12.92 -2.35 -15.06
C VAL A 182 -12.44 -3.02 -13.79
N GLY A 183 -11.50 -3.96 -13.92
CA GLY A 183 -10.90 -4.68 -12.80
C GLY A 183 -10.34 -6.02 -13.23
N TYR A 184 -9.66 -6.67 -12.29
CA TYR A 184 -9.11 -8.02 -12.49
C TYR A 184 -9.38 -8.86 -11.23
N PRO A 185 -9.72 -10.16 -11.33
CA PRO A 185 -9.83 -11.03 -10.14
C PRO A 185 -8.52 -11.01 -9.35
N GLN A 186 -8.58 -10.61 -8.08
CA GLN A 186 -7.38 -10.22 -7.32
C GLN A 186 -6.33 -11.33 -7.20
N LEU A 187 -6.75 -12.57 -6.97
CA LEU A 187 -5.80 -13.68 -6.84
C LEU A 187 -5.09 -13.96 -8.17
N SER A 188 -5.81 -13.92 -9.30
CA SER A 188 -5.22 -14.08 -10.63
C SER A 188 -4.30 -12.93 -10.98
N ALA A 189 -4.69 -11.68 -10.65
CA ALA A 189 -3.84 -10.52 -10.85
C ALA A 189 -2.51 -10.64 -10.08
N ILE A 190 -2.56 -11.08 -8.81
CA ILE A 190 -1.36 -11.31 -8.01
C ILE A 190 -0.49 -12.38 -8.67
N ASP A 191 -1.05 -13.53 -9.00
CA ASP A 191 -0.31 -14.67 -9.57
C ASP A 191 0.42 -14.28 -10.87
N GLU A 192 -0.28 -13.67 -11.82
CA GLU A 192 0.29 -13.25 -13.10
C GLU A 192 1.33 -12.13 -12.93
N CYS A 193 1.05 -11.13 -12.10
CA CYS A 193 1.97 -10.02 -11.84
C CYS A 193 3.23 -10.46 -11.09
N VAL A 194 3.12 -11.42 -10.18
CA VAL A 194 4.26 -12.02 -9.47
C VAL A 194 5.18 -12.74 -10.43
N HIS A 195 4.65 -13.54 -11.37
CA HIS A 195 5.46 -14.20 -12.39
C HIS A 195 6.26 -13.21 -13.23
N ALA A 196 5.64 -12.09 -13.62
CA ALA A 196 6.32 -11.02 -14.33
C ALA A 196 7.42 -10.34 -13.50
N ALA A 197 7.11 -9.94 -12.26
CA ALA A 197 8.06 -9.25 -11.39
C ALA A 197 9.24 -10.15 -11.00
N HIS A 198 8.98 -11.38 -10.57
CA HIS A 198 10.01 -12.31 -10.12
C HIS A 198 10.84 -12.89 -11.28
N GLY A 199 10.32 -12.83 -12.50
CA GLY A 199 11.09 -13.14 -13.71
C GLY A 199 12.19 -12.12 -14.01
N LEU A 200 12.00 -10.87 -13.58
CA LEU A 200 13.01 -9.81 -13.72
C LEU A 200 14.07 -9.94 -12.63
N LYS A 201 15.20 -10.52 -12.98
CA LYS A 201 16.32 -10.75 -12.05
C LYS A 201 17.67 -10.64 -12.71
N SER A 202 18.69 -10.23 -11.93
CA SER A 202 20.11 -10.24 -12.30
C SER A 202 20.90 -10.89 -11.17
N GLN A 203 21.73 -11.89 -11.48
CA GLN A 203 22.56 -12.58 -10.47
C GLN A 203 21.73 -13.01 -9.24
N ASP A 204 20.57 -13.65 -9.45
CA ASP A 204 19.61 -14.09 -8.44
C ASP A 204 18.93 -12.99 -7.59
N LYS A 205 19.17 -11.71 -7.88
CA LYS A 205 18.48 -10.58 -7.26
C LYS A 205 17.26 -10.19 -8.10
N ARG A 206 16.08 -10.21 -7.50
CA ARG A 206 14.84 -9.70 -8.13
C ARG A 206 14.92 -8.20 -8.27
N HIS A 207 14.50 -7.68 -9.43
CA HIS A 207 14.49 -6.23 -9.68
C HIS A 207 13.30 -5.55 -9.03
N GLY A 208 12.19 -6.24 -8.82
CA GLY A 208 11.00 -5.71 -8.18
C GLY A 208 10.21 -6.79 -7.46
N LEU A 209 9.34 -6.35 -6.56
CA LEU A 209 8.45 -7.14 -5.72
C LEU A 209 7.00 -6.74 -5.97
N VAL A 210 6.05 -7.55 -5.48
CA VAL A 210 4.62 -7.31 -5.64
C VAL A 210 3.94 -7.15 -4.28
N CYS A 211 3.15 -6.09 -4.15
CA CYS A 211 2.20 -5.91 -3.06
C CYS A 211 0.78 -6.17 -3.57
N GLY A 212 0.12 -7.22 -3.05
CA GLY A 212 -1.31 -7.44 -3.30
C GLY A 212 -2.14 -6.46 -2.48
N ASP A 213 -2.84 -5.54 -3.17
CA ASP A 213 -3.62 -4.48 -2.52
C ASP A 213 -5.12 -4.71 -2.64
N GLY A 214 -5.77 -4.91 -1.50
CA GLY A 214 -7.21 -5.08 -1.39
C GLY A 214 -7.72 -6.51 -1.63
N GLY A 215 -9.00 -6.71 -1.36
CA GLY A 215 -9.70 -8.00 -1.56
C GLY A 215 -9.64 -8.96 -0.38
N CYS A 216 -8.78 -8.72 0.61
CA CYS A 216 -8.71 -9.52 1.83
C CYS A 216 -9.84 -9.15 2.80
N ARG A 217 -10.64 -10.12 3.18
CA ARG A 217 -11.74 -10.02 4.16
C ARG A 217 -11.49 -10.87 5.40
N LEU A 218 -10.75 -11.96 5.22
CA LEU A 218 -10.42 -12.95 6.22
C LEU A 218 -8.92 -13.26 6.21
N PRO A 219 -8.35 -13.76 7.31
CA PRO A 219 -6.94 -14.19 7.33
C PRO A 219 -6.58 -15.18 6.21
N ALA A 220 -7.52 -16.04 5.83
CA ALA A 220 -7.35 -16.98 4.72
C ALA A 220 -7.07 -16.29 3.38
N ASP A 221 -7.62 -15.09 3.14
CA ASP A 221 -7.38 -14.36 1.90
C ASP A 221 -5.95 -13.82 1.84
N VAL A 222 -5.43 -13.35 2.99
CA VAL A 222 -4.02 -12.94 3.13
C VAL A 222 -3.08 -14.12 2.82
N VAL A 223 -3.38 -15.30 3.39
CA VAL A 223 -2.57 -16.51 3.16
C VAL A 223 -2.60 -16.92 1.69
N LYS A 224 -3.76 -16.83 1.01
CA LYS A 224 -3.88 -17.10 -0.43
C LYS A 224 -3.04 -16.11 -1.27
N GLY A 225 -3.05 -14.82 -0.91
CA GLY A 225 -2.23 -13.82 -1.58
C GLY A 225 -0.74 -14.15 -1.50
N PHE A 226 -0.24 -14.51 -0.31
CA PHE A 226 1.15 -14.94 -0.16
C PHE A 226 1.44 -16.27 -0.89
N ALA A 227 0.51 -17.20 -0.89
CA ALA A 227 0.66 -18.46 -1.60
C ALA A 227 0.67 -18.29 -3.13
N ALA A 228 -0.02 -17.26 -3.65
CA ALA A 228 0.09 -16.84 -5.06
C ALA A 228 1.40 -16.08 -5.35
N GLY A 229 2.25 -15.85 -4.35
CA GLY A 229 3.58 -15.30 -4.49
C GLY A 229 3.73 -13.82 -4.15
N ALA A 230 2.69 -13.13 -3.68
CA ALA A 230 2.82 -11.76 -3.21
C ALA A 230 3.95 -11.63 -2.18
N ASP A 231 4.76 -10.59 -2.31
CA ASP A 231 5.82 -10.29 -1.36
C ASP A 231 5.29 -9.48 -0.18
N PHE A 232 4.28 -8.64 -0.42
CA PHE A 232 3.57 -7.87 0.58
C PHE A 232 2.05 -7.98 0.37
N MET A 233 1.28 -7.82 1.46
CA MET A 233 -0.19 -7.72 1.40
C MET A 233 -0.64 -6.45 2.10
N MET A 234 -1.44 -5.63 1.40
CA MET A 234 -2.01 -4.39 1.93
C MET A 234 -3.45 -4.60 2.38
N LEU A 235 -3.75 -4.16 3.59
CA LEU A 235 -5.03 -4.36 4.27
C LEU A 235 -5.66 -3.01 4.65
N GLY A 236 -6.90 -2.81 4.23
CA GLY A 236 -7.74 -1.69 4.68
C GLY A 236 -8.87 -2.19 5.57
N GLY A 237 -9.92 -2.78 5.00
CA GLY A 237 -11.12 -3.20 5.71
C GLY A 237 -10.89 -4.21 6.84
N MET A 238 -9.85 -5.02 6.79
CA MET A 238 -9.51 -5.94 7.89
C MET A 238 -9.01 -5.20 9.14
N LEU A 239 -8.37 -4.05 8.98
CA LEU A 239 -7.89 -3.20 10.08
C LEU A 239 -8.93 -2.17 10.49
N ALA A 240 -9.92 -1.87 9.65
CA ALA A 240 -10.97 -0.90 9.95
C ALA A 240 -11.77 -1.31 11.20
N GLY A 241 -12.09 -0.32 12.04
CA GLY A 241 -12.82 -0.50 13.29
C GLY A 241 -11.95 -0.73 14.52
N THR A 242 -10.62 -0.60 14.43
CA THR A 242 -9.72 -0.58 15.59
C THR A 242 -9.53 0.83 16.14
N ASP A 243 -9.02 0.97 17.36
CA ASP A 243 -8.78 2.25 18.02
C ASP A 243 -7.78 3.14 17.26
N GLU A 244 -6.89 2.54 16.49
CA GLU A 244 -5.88 3.22 15.68
C GLU A 244 -6.45 3.84 14.40
N CYS A 245 -7.67 3.46 14.03
CA CYS A 245 -8.37 4.06 12.90
C CYS A 245 -8.93 5.43 13.23
N ASP A 246 -8.98 6.31 12.23
CA ASP A 246 -9.69 7.58 12.36
C ASP A 246 -11.16 7.43 11.94
N GLY A 247 -12.05 7.62 12.87
CA GLY A 247 -13.50 7.54 12.68
C GLY A 247 -14.25 7.54 14.00
N GLU A 248 -15.49 8.00 13.96
CA GLU A 248 -16.36 8.02 15.12
C GLU A 248 -17.00 6.64 15.34
N ILE A 249 -17.07 6.23 16.61
CA ILE A 249 -17.74 4.99 17.02
C ILE A 249 -19.17 5.32 17.44
N VAL A 250 -20.13 4.88 16.63
CA VAL A 250 -21.56 5.04 16.91
C VAL A 250 -22.22 3.67 17.02
N ASN A 251 -22.86 3.41 18.16
CA ASN A 251 -23.54 2.12 18.42
C ASN A 251 -22.65 0.89 18.20
N GLY A 252 -21.39 0.96 18.62
CA GLY A 252 -20.42 -0.14 18.48
C GLY A 252 -19.96 -0.40 17.04
N LYS A 253 -20.10 0.59 16.16
CA LYS A 253 -19.66 0.53 14.77
C LYS A 253 -18.90 1.80 14.39
N MET A 254 -17.98 1.66 13.45
CA MET A 254 -17.22 2.77 12.86
C MET A 254 -17.52 2.86 11.36
N GLU A 255 -17.56 4.05 10.80
CA GLU A 255 -17.64 4.23 9.36
C GLU A 255 -16.31 3.97 8.69
N PHE A 256 -16.36 3.18 7.63
CA PHE A 256 -15.22 2.90 6.75
C PHE A 256 -15.65 3.11 5.30
N TYR A 257 -14.85 3.82 4.53
CA TYR A 257 -15.21 4.19 3.16
C TYR A 257 -14.05 4.11 2.19
N GLY A 258 -14.37 3.93 0.90
CA GLY A 258 -13.38 3.98 -0.17
C GLY A 258 -12.90 5.40 -0.42
N MET A 259 -11.62 5.57 -0.79
CA MET A 259 -11.01 6.90 -1.04
C MET A 259 -11.61 7.65 -2.24
N ALA A 260 -12.41 6.98 -3.09
CA ALA A 260 -13.19 7.59 -4.16
C ALA A 260 -14.71 7.62 -3.84
N SER A 261 -15.10 7.57 -2.55
CA SER A 261 -16.49 7.73 -2.10
C SER A 261 -16.87 9.20 -1.94
N GLU A 262 -18.19 9.46 -1.84
CA GLU A 262 -18.71 10.79 -1.49
C GLU A 262 -18.16 11.25 -0.15
N SER A 263 -18.18 10.39 0.88
CA SER A 263 -17.64 10.69 2.21
C SER A 263 -16.18 11.14 2.17
N ALA A 264 -15.32 10.48 1.37
CA ALA A 264 -13.94 10.90 1.21
C ALA A 264 -13.82 12.25 0.48
N MET A 265 -14.64 12.46 -0.57
CA MET A 265 -14.65 13.71 -1.31
C MET A 265 -15.12 14.88 -0.47
N ASP A 266 -16.10 14.66 0.42
CA ASP A 266 -16.61 15.67 1.37
C ASP A 266 -15.53 16.04 2.39
N ARG A 267 -14.94 15.04 3.00
CA ARG A 267 -13.91 15.23 4.02
C ARG A 267 -12.69 16.00 3.52
N HIS A 268 -12.28 15.79 2.26
CA HIS A 268 -11.10 16.40 1.69
C HIS A 268 -11.39 17.56 0.74
N ASN A 269 -12.60 18.09 0.72
CA ASN A 269 -13.02 19.23 -0.12
C ASN A 269 -12.54 19.10 -1.56
N VAL A 270 -12.76 17.93 -2.17
CA VAL A 270 -12.26 17.64 -3.53
C VAL A 270 -12.97 18.54 -4.54
N PRO A 271 -12.23 19.37 -5.34
CA PRO A 271 -12.84 20.25 -6.32
C PRO A 271 -13.33 19.47 -7.56
N HIS A 272 -14.26 20.08 -8.32
CA HIS A 272 -14.77 19.54 -9.60
C HIS A 272 -15.38 18.13 -9.47
N ARG A 273 -16.24 17.94 -8.47
CA ARG A 273 -16.88 16.63 -8.18
C ARG A 273 -17.74 16.13 -9.34
N GLU A 274 -18.33 17.04 -10.09
CA GLU A 274 -19.19 16.76 -11.25
C GLU A 274 -18.48 15.95 -12.35
N TYR A 275 -17.15 16.03 -12.42
CA TYR A 275 -16.32 15.28 -13.37
C TYR A 275 -15.67 14.03 -12.78
N ARG A 276 -15.94 13.72 -11.49
CA ARG A 276 -15.36 12.55 -10.84
C ARG A 276 -16.41 11.50 -10.60
N GLY A 277 -16.17 10.30 -11.12
CA GLY A 277 -16.98 9.13 -10.80
C GLY A 277 -16.84 8.77 -9.32
N VAL A 278 -17.98 8.57 -8.63
CA VAL A 278 -18.00 7.98 -7.28
C VAL A 278 -17.78 6.48 -7.42
N GLU A 279 -16.58 6.00 -7.10
CA GLU A 279 -16.18 4.59 -7.21
C GLU A 279 -15.94 3.92 -5.85
N GLY A 280 -16.36 4.56 -4.78
CA GLY A 280 -16.32 4.07 -3.41
C GLY A 280 -17.70 4.13 -2.74
N LYS A 281 -17.86 3.31 -1.71
CA LYS A 281 -19.03 3.34 -0.82
C LYS A 281 -18.59 3.47 0.62
N THR A 282 -19.46 4.03 1.45
CA THR A 282 -19.35 3.99 2.90
C THR A 282 -19.99 2.72 3.43
N VAL A 283 -19.32 2.05 4.34
CA VAL A 283 -19.79 0.84 5.02
C VAL A 283 -19.58 1.01 6.52
N SER A 284 -20.49 0.44 7.29
CA SER A 284 -20.36 0.40 8.75
C SER A 284 -19.67 -0.90 9.15
N VAL A 285 -18.54 -0.80 9.84
CA VAL A 285 -17.77 -1.95 10.31
C VAL A 285 -17.90 -2.08 11.84
N PRO A 286 -17.90 -3.30 12.39
CA PRO A 286 -17.90 -3.48 13.84
C PRO A 286 -16.65 -2.85 14.46
N TYR A 287 -16.82 -2.21 15.61
CA TYR A 287 -15.70 -1.81 16.46
C TYR A 287 -15.01 -3.05 17.05
N LYS A 288 -13.69 -3.05 17.07
CA LYS A 288 -12.86 -4.22 17.41
C LYS A 288 -11.95 -4.00 18.64
N GLY A 289 -11.89 -2.76 19.17
CA GLY A 289 -10.92 -2.37 20.20
C GLY A 289 -9.53 -2.13 19.61
N PRO A 290 -8.50 -2.13 20.46
CA PRO A 290 -7.11 -1.93 20.07
C PRO A 290 -6.52 -3.12 19.30
#